data_4389890aba43a058e03058c1bd712d21
#
_entry.id   4389890aba43a058e03058c1bd712d21
#
_cell.length_a   1.000
_cell.length_b   1.000
_cell.length_c   1.000
_cell.angle_alpha   90.00
_cell.angle_beta   90.00
_cell.angle_gamma   90.00
#
_symmetry.space_group_name_H-M   'P 1'
#
loop_
_entity.id
_entity.type
_entity.pdbx_description
1 polymer ?
#
loop_
_entity_poly.entity_id
_entity_poly.type
_entity_poly.pdbx_seq_one_letter_code
_entity_poly.pdbx_strand_id
1 'polypeptide(L)'
;LSEAAMLAGIIPAPSVWTPDVNPKQAEKRYKRVLNIMDEDGYITPDEKKAAKFPQTIEIQQNNQMSGPNGYLLTMVQNELVNTKAFSKQDLETGGYKIVTTIDKSKQDLMFSTISPSQNGMQGIVPDGMQFGALSVNPKDGSIISLYAGDDYLTKQLNNVTQATYEVGSTMKPFALLAAVNEG
;
A
#
# COMPACT_ATOMS: atom_id res chain seq x y z
N LEU A 1 -9.68 -2.38 30.97
CA LEU A 1 -8.55 -2.90 31.74
C LEU A 1 -7.79 -3.98 30.94
N SER A 2 -8.44 -5.06 30.56
CA SER A 2 -7.79 -6.24 29.94
C SER A 2 -7.01 -5.90 28.67
N GLU A 3 -7.62 -5.18 27.73
CA GLU A 3 -6.96 -4.78 26.47
C GLU A 3 -5.76 -3.87 26.70
N ALA A 4 -5.91 -2.88 27.62
CA ALA A 4 -4.83 -1.97 27.98
C ALA A 4 -3.65 -2.71 28.63
N ALA A 5 -3.93 -3.65 29.55
CA ALA A 5 -2.89 -4.45 30.19
C ALA A 5 -2.17 -5.38 29.19
N MET A 6 -2.87 -5.94 28.21
CA MET A 6 -2.27 -6.73 27.13
C MET A 6 -1.35 -5.86 26.27
N LEU A 7 -1.85 -4.71 25.80
CA LEU A 7 -1.04 -3.79 24.99
C LEU A 7 0.22 -3.33 25.75
N ALA A 8 0.07 -2.88 27.01
CA ALA A 8 1.22 -2.51 27.84
C ALA A 8 2.23 -3.66 27.99
N GLY A 9 1.75 -4.88 28.11
CA GLY A 9 2.58 -6.07 28.23
C GLY A 9 3.48 -6.38 27.04
N ILE A 10 3.04 -6.05 25.82
CA ILE A 10 3.76 -6.36 24.58
C ILE A 10 4.64 -5.23 24.06
N ILE A 11 4.52 -4.00 24.60
CA ILE A 11 5.30 -2.83 24.17
C ILE A 11 6.81 -3.10 24.00
N PRO A 12 7.51 -3.80 24.93
CA PRO A 12 8.95 -3.96 24.82
C PRO A 12 9.42 -4.79 23.61
N ALA A 13 8.57 -5.67 23.07
CA ALA A 13 8.89 -6.47 21.89
C ALA A 13 7.62 -6.87 21.12
N PRO A 14 6.94 -5.91 20.49
CA PRO A 14 5.63 -6.13 19.89
C PRO A 14 5.65 -7.17 18.78
N SER A 15 6.67 -7.21 17.93
CA SER A 15 6.80 -8.18 16.84
C SER A 15 7.02 -9.64 17.30
N VAL A 16 7.38 -9.84 18.58
CA VAL A 16 7.69 -11.18 19.14
C VAL A 16 6.65 -11.62 20.16
N TRP A 17 6.01 -10.66 20.85
CA TRP A 17 5.12 -10.93 21.99
C TRP A 17 3.65 -10.64 21.70
N THR A 18 3.29 -10.36 20.45
CA THR A 18 1.87 -10.27 20.07
C THR A 18 1.18 -11.60 20.27
N PRO A 19 -0.12 -11.61 20.63
CA PRO A 19 -0.88 -12.83 20.81
C PRO A 19 -0.88 -13.76 19.60
N ASP A 20 -0.81 -13.21 18.39
CA ASP A 20 -0.80 -13.96 17.14
C ASP A 20 0.53 -14.69 16.89
N VAL A 21 1.64 -14.12 17.36
CA VAL A 21 2.99 -14.71 17.21
C VAL A 21 3.31 -15.63 18.38
N ASN A 22 3.04 -15.20 19.61
CA ASN A 22 3.37 -15.95 20.81
C ASN A 22 2.31 -15.77 21.92
N PRO A 23 1.17 -16.46 21.82
CA PRO A 23 0.05 -16.30 22.75
C PRO A 23 0.43 -16.58 24.21
N LYS A 24 1.29 -17.57 24.45
CA LYS A 24 1.73 -17.92 25.81
C LYS A 24 2.56 -16.80 26.45
N GLN A 25 3.45 -16.19 25.71
CA GLN A 25 4.26 -15.09 26.18
C GLN A 25 3.42 -13.82 26.36
N ALA A 26 2.51 -13.54 25.43
CA ALA A 26 1.56 -12.43 25.54
C ALA A 26 0.73 -12.53 26.83
N GLU A 27 0.18 -13.71 27.13
CA GLU A 27 -0.61 -13.97 28.34
C GLU A 27 0.24 -13.82 29.62
N LYS A 28 1.48 -14.33 29.59
CA LYS A 28 2.43 -14.15 30.72
C LYS A 28 2.71 -12.68 30.99
N ARG A 29 2.93 -11.89 29.94
CA ARG A 29 3.18 -10.44 30.04
C ARG A 29 1.95 -9.70 30.53
N TYR A 30 0.79 -10.01 30.02
CA TYR A 30 -0.51 -9.50 30.49
C TYR A 30 -0.71 -9.72 32.01
N LYS A 31 -0.52 -10.95 32.48
CA LYS A 31 -0.64 -11.27 33.90
C LYS A 31 0.37 -10.49 34.76
N ARG A 32 1.59 -10.27 34.24
CA ARG A 32 2.59 -9.45 34.93
C ARG A 32 2.13 -8.01 35.10
N VAL A 33 1.55 -7.41 34.04
CA VAL A 33 1.03 -6.04 34.12
C VAL A 33 -0.08 -5.93 35.17
N LEU A 34 -1.05 -6.86 35.16
CA LEU A 34 -2.11 -6.87 36.16
C LEU A 34 -1.59 -7.06 37.59
N ASN A 35 -0.54 -7.87 37.80
CA ASN A 35 0.08 -8.03 39.10
C ASN A 35 0.68 -6.71 39.61
N ILE A 36 1.45 -6.01 38.77
CA ILE A 36 2.05 -4.72 39.10
C ILE A 36 0.95 -3.69 39.43
N MET A 37 -0.11 -3.65 38.62
CA MET A 37 -1.23 -2.71 38.85
C MET A 37 -1.95 -2.96 40.19
N ASP A 38 -2.09 -4.21 40.59
CA ASP A 38 -2.67 -4.62 41.89
C ASP A 38 -1.71 -4.28 43.04
N GLU A 39 -0.44 -4.64 42.92
CA GLU A 39 0.61 -4.34 43.92
C GLU A 39 0.77 -2.83 44.19
N ASP A 40 0.66 -2.02 43.12
CA ASP A 40 0.78 -0.55 43.19
C ASP A 40 -0.56 0.15 43.50
N GLY A 41 -1.66 -0.61 43.71
CA GLY A 41 -2.98 -0.08 44.08
C GLY A 41 -3.74 0.63 42.97
N TYR A 42 -3.38 0.44 41.71
CA TYR A 42 -4.10 0.99 40.55
C TYR A 42 -5.39 0.21 40.23
N ILE A 43 -5.48 -1.05 40.64
CA ILE A 43 -6.67 -1.89 40.49
C ILE A 43 -6.89 -2.67 41.83
N THR A 44 -8.14 -3.05 42.05
CA THR A 44 -8.50 -3.93 43.16
C THR A 44 -8.24 -5.40 42.84
N PRO A 45 -8.06 -6.27 43.86
CA PRO A 45 -7.97 -7.71 43.66
C PRO A 45 -9.16 -8.31 42.91
N ASP A 46 -10.36 -7.76 43.07
CA ASP A 46 -11.57 -8.22 42.36
C ASP A 46 -11.54 -7.82 40.89
N GLU A 47 -11.07 -6.62 40.55
CA GLU A 47 -10.88 -6.20 39.16
C GLU A 47 -9.82 -7.05 38.46
N LYS A 48 -8.71 -7.36 39.14
CA LYS A 48 -7.69 -8.28 38.63
C LYS A 48 -8.24 -9.66 38.36
N LYS A 49 -9.05 -10.20 39.28
CA LYS A 49 -9.66 -11.53 39.17
C LYS A 49 -10.72 -11.59 38.04
N ALA A 50 -11.44 -10.50 37.82
CA ALA A 50 -12.43 -10.38 36.76
C ALA A 50 -11.80 -10.19 35.38
N ALA A 51 -10.56 -9.72 35.31
CA ALA A 51 -9.86 -9.46 34.06
C ALA A 51 -9.54 -10.76 33.30
N LYS A 52 -9.99 -10.83 32.04
CA LYS A 52 -9.75 -11.98 31.16
C LYS A 52 -8.77 -11.58 30.06
N PHE A 53 -7.90 -12.49 29.66
CA PHE A 53 -7.01 -12.26 28.53
C PHE A 53 -7.84 -11.98 27.26
N PRO A 54 -7.64 -10.84 26.57
CA PRO A 54 -8.42 -10.48 25.41
C PRO A 54 -8.23 -11.44 24.25
N GLN A 55 -9.31 -11.69 23.52
CA GLN A 55 -9.21 -12.36 22.22
C GLN A 55 -8.80 -11.34 21.17
N THR A 56 -7.82 -11.69 20.36
CA THR A 56 -7.45 -10.91 19.18
C THR A 56 -8.36 -11.25 18.01
N ILE A 57 -8.71 -10.26 17.23
CA ILE A 57 -9.33 -10.44 15.92
C ILE A 57 -8.22 -10.72 14.91
N GLU A 58 -8.46 -11.59 13.95
CA GLU A 58 -7.55 -11.78 12.82
C GLU A 58 -7.36 -10.41 12.14
N ILE A 59 -6.09 -10.03 11.96
CA ILE A 59 -5.75 -8.87 11.15
C ILE A 59 -6.20 -9.19 9.73
N GLN A 60 -7.34 -8.67 9.34
CA GLN A 60 -7.64 -8.56 7.91
C GLN A 60 -6.58 -7.61 7.35
N GLN A 61 -5.56 -8.17 6.74
CA GLN A 61 -4.60 -7.40 5.98
C GLN A 61 -5.36 -6.76 4.82
N ASN A 62 -5.98 -5.61 5.09
CA ASN A 62 -6.46 -4.74 4.03
C ASN A 62 -5.21 -4.11 3.41
N ASN A 63 -4.51 -4.92 2.62
CA ASN A 63 -3.25 -4.53 2.04
C ASN A 63 -3.55 -3.62 0.83
N GLN A 64 -3.76 -2.33 1.11
CA GLN A 64 -4.03 -1.32 0.09
C GLN A 64 -2.97 -1.30 -1.03
N MET A 65 -1.78 -1.84 -0.74
CA MET A 65 -0.68 -1.94 -1.69
C MET A 65 -0.74 -3.19 -2.57
N SER A 66 -1.66 -4.14 -2.31
CA SER A 66 -1.79 -5.34 -3.14
C SER A 66 -2.42 -5.04 -4.50
N GLY A 67 -2.11 -5.89 -5.48
CA GLY A 67 -2.60 -5.74 -6.83
C GLY A 67 -2.10 -4.45 -7.53
N PRO A 68 -2.83 -3.93 -8.51
CA PRO A 68 -2.43 -2.74 -9.27
C PRO A 68 -2.48 -1.44 -8.46
N ASN A 69 -3.24 -1.40 -7.35
CA ASN A 69 -3.40 -0.19 -6.55
C ASN A 69 -2.07 0.30 -5.94
N GLY A 70 -1.17 -0.61 -5.58
CA GLY A 70 0.12 -0.23 -5.02
C GLY A 70 0.96 0.65 -5.94
N TYR A 71 0.89 0.42 -7.26
CA TYR A 71 1.57 1.29 -8.24
C TYR A 71 0.97 2.70 -8.26
N LEU A 72 -0.37 2.80 -8.24
CA LEU A 72 -1.07 4.09 -8.24
C LEU A 72 -0.77 4.88 -6.95
N LEU A 73 -0.89 4.23 -5.79
CA LEU A 73 -0.62 4.86 -4.50
C LEU A 73 0.81 5.36 -4.41
N THR A 74 1.79 4.54 -4.81
CA THR A 74 3.20 4.92 -4.78
C THR A 74 3.50 6.05 -5.76
N MET A 75 2.90 6.04 -6.96
CA MET A 75 3.05 7.11 -7.95
C MET A 75 2.54 8.44 -7.42
N VAL A 76 1.33 8.46 -6.85
CA VAL A 76 0.73 9.68 -6.26
C VAL A 76 1.56 10.17 -5.07
N GLN A 77 2.00 9.28 -4.19
CA GLN A 77 2.85 9.64 -3.06
C GLN A 77 4.16 10.29 -3.53
N ASN A 78 4.82 9.68 -4.52
CA ASN A 78 6.07 10.19 -5.07
C ASN A 78 5.88 11.57 -5.74
N GLU A 79 4.80 11.77 -6.49
CA GLU A 79 4.48 13.06 -7.10
C GLU A 79 4.34 14.15 -6.04
N LEU A 80 3.56 13.93 -4.99
CA LEU A 80 3.35 14.88 -3.90
C LEU A 80 4.64 15.22 -3.13
N VAL A 81 5.49 14.23 -2.91
CA VAL A 81 6.79 14.43 -2.25
C VAL A 81 7.78 15.14 -3.16
N ASN A 82 7.84 14.76 -4.45
CA ASN A 82 8.76 15.36 -5.42
C ASN A 82 8.44 16.84 -5.73
N THR A 83 7.16 17.21 -5.70
CA THR A 83 6.74 18.62 -5.81
C THR A 83 7.03 19.42 -4.54
N LYS A 84 7.53 18.78 -3.48
CA LYS A 84 7.78 19.38 -2.14
C LYS A 84 6.53 19.98 -1.49
N ALA A 85 5.35 19.59 -1.95
CA ALA A 85 4.09 20.01 -1.35
C ALA A 85 3.86 19.33 0.02
N PHE A 86 4.36 18.10 0.16
CA PHE A 86 4.26 17.32 1.39
C PHE A 86 5.55 16.56 1.64
N SER A 87 5.89 16.35 2.91
CA SER A 87 6.85 15.32 3.30
C SER A 87 6.15 13.95 3.34
N LYS A 88 6.93 12.87 3.30
CA LYS A 88 6.39 11.52 3.47
C LYS A 88 5.67 11.37 4.81
N GLN A 89 6.22 11.95 5.88
CA GLN A 89 5.64 11.92 7.21
C GLN A 89 4.29 12.65 7.26
N ASP A 90 4.15 13.80 6.58
CA ASP A 90 2.87 14.52 6.50
C ASP A 90 1.79 13.65 5.86
N LEU A 91 2.12 12.94 4.78
CA LEU A 91 1.18 12.05 4.09
C LEU A 91 0.75 10.86 4.96
N GLU A 92 1.66 10.32 5.77
CA GLU A 92 1.39 9.19 6.66
C GLU A 92 0.56 9.57 7.89
N THR A 93 0.70 10.80 8.39
CA THR A 93 0.10 11.22 9.68
C THR A 93 -0.98 12.29 9.56
N GLY A 94 -1.05 13.00 8.42
CA GLY A 94 -1.90 14.16 8.27
C GLY A 94 -3.38 13.88 7.97
N GLY A 95 -3.76 12.62 7.68
CA GLY A 95 -5.16 12.24 7.42
C GLY A 95 -5.75 12.88 6.16
N TYR A 96 -4.93 13.20 5.18
CA TYR A 96 -5.37 13.89 3.96
C TYR A 96 -6.27 13.03 3.08
N LYS A 97 -7.26 13.67 2.47
CA LYS A 97 -8.02 13.11 1.36
C LYS A 97 -7.43 13.61 0.05
N ILE A 98 -6.75 12.72 -0.67
CA ILE A 98 -6.10 13.03 -1.94
C ILE A 98 -7.04 12.62 -3.09
N VAL A 99 -7.40 13.55 -3.95
CA VAL A 99 -8.21 13.31 -5.14
C VAL A 99 -7.30 13.34 -6.35
N THR A 100 -7.33 12.27 -7.14
CA THR A 100 -6.50 12.10 -8.34
C THR A 100 -7.32 12.27 -9.61
N THR A 101 -6.66 12.33 -10.75
CA THR A 101 -7.26 12.33 -12.09
C THR A 101 -7.64 10.93 -12.59
N ILE A 102 -7.28 9.88 -11.83
CA ILE A 102 -7.59 8.50 -12.19
C ILE A 102 -9.09 8.26 -12.16
N ASP A 103 -9.64 7.87 -13.30
CA ASP A 103 -11.04 7.44 -13.42
C ASP A 103 -11.14 5.96 -13.06
N LYS A 104 -11.85 5.66 -11.98
CA LYS A 104 -11.96 4.28 -11.48
C LYS A 104 -12.50 3.32 -12.52
N SER A 105 -13.51 3.70 -13.27
CA SER A 105 -14.15 2.81 -14.26
C SER A 105 -13.21 2.48 -15.41
N LYS A 106 -12.43 3.45 -15.86
CA LYS A 106 -11.42 3.27 -16.90
C LYS A 106 -10.20 2.52 -16.40
N GLN A 107 -9.83 2.72 -15.14
CA GLN A 107 -8.78 1.96 -14.49
C GLN A 107 -9.13 0.48 -14.37
N ASP A 108 -10.34 0.17 -13.91
CA ASP A 108 -10.84 -1.20 -13.78
C ASP A 108 -10.93 -1.86 -15.18
N LEU A 109 -11.42 -1.13 -16.19
CA LEU A 109 -11.48 -1.63 -17.56
C LEU A 109 -10.08 -1.89 -18.14
N MET A 110 -9.13 -0.97 -17.96
CA MET A 110 -7.75 -1.16 -18.40
C MET A 110 -7.14 -2.40 -17.76
N PHE A 111 -7.27 -2.54 -16.43
CA PHE A 111 -6.74 -3.69 -15.72
C PHE A 111 -7.35 -5.01 -16.23
N SER A 112 -8.68 -5.10 -16.32
CA SER A 112 -9.35 -6.31 -16.79
C SER A 112 -9.04 -6.66 -18.25
N THR A 113 -8.76 -5.67 -19.09
CA THR A 113 -8.45 -5.87 -20.51
C THR A 113 -7.01 -6.29 -20.75
N ILE A 114 -6.07 -5.76 -19.97
CA ILE A 114 -4.64 -5.90 -20.24
C ILE A 114 -4.00 -6.96 -19.34
N SER A 115 -4.42 -7.06 -18.06
CA SER A 115 -3.76 -7.90 -17.08
C SER A 115 -3.84 -9.40 -17.46
N PRO A 116 -2.69 -10.10 -17.55
CA PRO A 116 -2.68 -11.56 -17.70
C PRO A 116 -3.38 -12.29 -16.55
N SER A 117 -3.33 -11.76 -15.33
CA SER A 117 -4.00 -12.35 -14.16
C SER A 117 -5.54 -12.29 -14.26
N GLN A 118 -6.06 -11.39 -15.11
CA GLN A 118 -7.50 -11.28 -15.41
C GLN A 118 -7.87 -11.90 -16.76
N ASN A 119 -7.00 -12.74 -17.33
CA ASN A 119 -7.13 -13.34 -18.66
C ASN A 119 -7.16 -12.32 -19.83
N GLY A 120 -6.81 -11.07 -19.58
CA GLY A 120 -6.87 -10.02 -20.60
C GLY A 120 -5.94 -10.28 -21.77
N MET A 121 -4.65 -10.35 -21.54
CA MET A 121 -3.64 -10.66 -22.57
C MET A 121 -3.00 -12.04 -22.37
N GLN A 122 -3.69 -12.95 -21.70
CA GLN A 122 -3.21 -14.31 -21.46
C GLN A 122 -2.99 -15.05 -22.80
N GLY A 123 -1.81 -15.63 -22.95
CA GLY A 123 -1.40 -16.32 -24.17
C GLY A 123 -0.97 -15.41 -25.34
N ILE A 124 -1.14 -14.08 -25.20
CA ILE A 124 -0.67 -13.09 -26.19
C ILE A 124 0.71 -12.57 -25.77
N VAL A 125 0.91 -12.31 -24.48
CA VAL A 125 2.18 -11.87 -23.93
C VAL A 125 2.98 -13.08 -23.46
N PRO A 126 4.21 -13.26 -23.93
CA PRO A 126 5.09 -14.32 -23.45
C PRO A 126 5.34 -14.25 -21.95
N ASP A 127 5.48 -15.39 -21.30
CA ASP A 127 5.80 -15.48 -19.87
C ASP A 127 7.06 -14.67 -19.54
N GLY A 128 6.98 -13.89 -18.48
CA GLY A 128 8.09 -13.04 -18.01
C GLY A 128 8.27 -11.72 -18.76
N MET A 129 7.54 -11.49 -19.85
CA MET A 129 7.57 -10.19 -20.53
C MET A 129 6.96 -9.09 -19.64
N GLN A 130 7.64 -7.96 -19.61
CA GLN A 130 7.19 -6.77 -18.86
C GLN A 130 6.63 -5.74 -19.84
N PHE A 131 5.50 -5.20 -19.51
CA PHE A 131 4.87 -4.14 -20.30
C PHE A 131 4.07 -3.21 -19.40
N GLY A 132 3.79 -2.02 -19.90
CA GLY A 132 2.95 -1.03 -19.24
C GLY A 132 2.02 -0.37 -20.25
N ALA A 133 0.91 0.17 -19.78
CA ALA A 133 -0.02 0.93 -20.58
C ALA A 133 -0.48 2.18 -19.84
N LEU A 134 -0.71 3.26 -20.58
CA LEU A 134 -1.08 4.57 -20.05
C LEU A 134 -2.19 5.18 -20.91
N SER A 135 -3.24 5.69 -20.26
CA SER A 135 -4.26 6.51 -20.89
C SER A 135 -4.18 7.92 -20.36
N VAL A 136 -4.05 8.89 -21.28
CA VAL A 136 -3.86 10.30 -20.96
C VAL A 136 -4.97 11.13 -21.60
N ASN A 137 -5.44 12.13 -20.89
CA ASN A 137 -6.37 13.11 -21.44
C ASN A 137 -5.62 14.03 -22.43
N PRO A 138 -5.99 14.09 -23.72
CA PRO A 138 -5.26 14.89 -24.70
C PRO A 138 -5.43 16.41 -24.50
N LYS A 139 -6.38 16.85 -23.68
CA LYS A 139 -6.62 18.28 -23.45
C LYS A 139 -5.67 18.90 -22.44
N ASP A 140 -5.30 18.16 -21.40
CA ASP A 140 -4.55 18.67 -20.26
C ASP A 140 -3.36 17.78 -19.83
N GLY A 141 -3.18 16.62 -20.48
CA GLY A 141 -2.10 15.68 -20.16
C GLY A 141 -2.31 14.87 -18.88
N SER A 142 -3.47 14.98 -18.23
CA SER A 142 -3.75 14.24 -17.01
C SER A 142 -3.85 12.73 -17.25
N ILE A 143 -3.33 11.94 -16.31
CA ILE A 143 -3.41 10.48 -16.36
C ILE A 143 -4.81 10.04 -15.97
N ILE A 144 -5.47 9.29 -16.84
CA ILE A 144 -6.83 8.77 -16.65
C ILE A 144 -6.81 7.36 -16.08
N SER A 145 -5.91 6.50 -16.60
CA SER A 145 -5.73 5.14 -16.15
C SER A 145 -4.34 4.62 -16.50
N LEU A 146 -3.86 3.63 -15.76
CA LEU A 146 -2.50 3.14 -15.84
C LEU A 146 -2.46 1.64 -15.53
N TYR A 147 -1.77 0.85 -16.37
CA TYR A 147 -1.37 -0.51 -16.07
C TYR A 147 0.16 -0.57 -15.94
N ALA A 148 0.66 -0.76 -14.74
CA ALA A 148 2.09 -0.82 -14.45
C ALA A 148 2.58 -2.24 -14.12
N GLY A 149 1.67 -3.16 -13.91
CA GLY A 149 1.88 -4.55 -13.53
C GLY A 149 0.67 -5.11 -12.80
N ASP A 150 0.67 -6.42 -12.57
CA ASP A 150 -0.47 -7.12 -11.96
C ASP A 150 -0.54 -6.94 -10.45
N ASP A 151 0.59 -7.04 -9.77
CA ASP A 151 0.63 -6.97 -8.32
C ASP A 151 1.92 -6.31 -7.82
N TYR A 152 1.74 -5.17 -7.14
CA TYR A 152 2.83 -4.37 -6.61
C TYR A 152 3.64 -5.09 -5.53
N LEU A 153 3.01 -5.95 -4.72
CA LEU A 153 3.72 -6.66 -3.67
C LEU A 153 4.66 -7.74 -4.22
N THR A 154 4.30 -8.32 -5.36
CA THR A 154 5.13 -9.30 -6.07
C THR A 154 6.26 -8.62 -6.83
N LYS A 155 5.97 -7.48 -7.48
CA LYS A 155 6.93 -6.73 -8.28
C LYS A 155 6.68 -5.23 -8.19
N GLN A 156 7.55 -4.52 -7.51
CA GLN A 156 7.36 -3.08 -7.22
C GLN A 156 7.72 -2.15 -8.39
N LEU A 157 8.46 -2.64 -9.40
CA LEU A 157 8.84 -1.82 -10.54
C LEU A 157 7.60 -1.37 -11.33
N ASN A 158 7.40 -0.06 -11.40
CA ASN A 158 6.34 0.51 -12.24
C ASN A 158 6.79 0.51 -13.71
N ASN A 159 6.17 -0.34 -14.52
CA ASN A 159 6.54 -0.50 -15.93
C ASN A 159 6.23 0.73 -16.79
N VAL A 160 5.45 1.71 -16.32
CA VAL A 160 5.14 2.93 -17.05
C VAL A 160 6.07 4.08 -16.70
N THR A 161 6.41 4.24 -15.41
CA THR A 161 7.13 5.43 -14.92
C THR A 161 8.57 5.19 -14.53
N GLN A 162 8.98 3.91 -14.35
CA GLN A 162 10.32 3.56 -13.86
C GLN A 162 11.11 2.65 -14.80
N ALA A 163 10.42 1.83 -15.61
CA ALA A 163 11.10 0.96 -16.56
C ALA A 163 11.66 1.76 -17.73
N THR A 164 12.80 1.29 -18.24
CA THR A 164 13.47 1.89 -19.40
C THR A 164 13.33 0.95 -20.59
N TYR A 165 12.90 1.48 -21.74
CA TYR A 165 12.70 0.74 -22.96
C TYR A 165 13.44 1.40 -24.12
N GLU A 166 13.88 0.58 -25.10
CA GLU A 166 14.36 1.10 -26.37
C GLU A 166 13.17 1.61 -27.19
N VAL A 167 13.16 2.92 -27.47
CA VAL A 167 12.00 3.58 -28.11
C VAL A 167 11.87 3.29 -29.61
N GLY A 168 12.97 2.99 -30.29
CA GLY A 168 12.97 2.69 -31.71
C GLY A 168 12.20 3.71 -32.55
N SER A 169 11.38 3.25 -33.53
CA SER A 169 10.58 4.10 -34.41
C SER A 169 9.49 4.91 -33.68
N THR A 170 9.19 4.62 -32.43
CA THR A 170 8.20 5.38 -31.62
C THR A 170 8.67 6.80 -31.33
N MET A 171 9.98 7.09 -31.46
CA MET A 171 10.50 8.47 -31.34
C MET A 171 10.26 9.35 -32.57
N LYS A 172 9.91 8.80 -33.74
CA LYS A 172 9.72 9.59 -34.98
C LYS A 172 8.68 10.71 -34.86
N PRO A 173 7.50 10.52 -34.23
CA PRO A 173 6.55 11.63 -34.02
C PRO A 173 7.13 12.79 -33.21
N PHE A 174 7.95 12.49 -32.20
CA PHE A 174 8.60 13.53 -31.39
C PHE A 174 9.67 14.29 -32.18
N ALA A 175 10.46 13.58 -32.98
CA ALA A 175 11.43 14.22 -33.88
C ALA A 175 10.74 15.10 -34.93
N LEU A 176 9.63 14.63 -35.50
CA LEU A 176 8.82 15.43 -36.42
C LEU A 176 8.25 16.69 -35.75
N LEU A 177 7.72 16.55 -34.53
CA LEU A 177 7.18 17.69 -33.79
C LEU A 177 8.26 18.72 -33.47
N ALA A 178 9.45 18.30 -33.07
CA ALA A 178 10.60 19.18 -32.85
C ALA A 178 10.97 19.93 -34.15
N ALA A 179 11.08 19.21 -35.26
CA ALA A 179 11.38 19.83 -36.57
C ALA A 179 10.33 20.85 -37.00
N VAL A 180 9.04 20.58 -36.78
CA VAL A 180 7.95 21.52 -37.10
C VAL A 180 8.00 22.77 -36.20
N ASN A 181 8.40 22.64 -34.93
CA ASN A 181 8.50 23.78 -34.02
C ASN A 181 9.73 24.65 -34.26
N GLU A 182 10.79 24.12 -34.86
CA GLU A 182 12.00 24.85 -35.18
C GLU A 182 11.99 25.50 -36.59
N GLY A 183 11.03 25.14 -37.41
CA GLY A 183 10.85 25.63 -38.80
C GLY A 183 11.55 24.75 -39.81
#